data_7150e6181610be967d24d5fb79e049bf
#
_entry.id   7150e6181610be967d24d5fb79e049bf
#
_cell.length_a   1.000
_cell.length_b   1.000
_cell.length_c   1.000
_cell.angle_alpha   90.00
_cell.angle_beta   90.00
_cell.angle_gamma   90.00
#
_symmetry.space_group_name_H-M   'P 1'
#
loop_
_entity.id
_entity.type
_entity.pdbx_description
1 polymer ?
#
loop_
_entity_poly.entity_id
_entity_poly.type
_entity_poly.pdbx_seq_one_letter_code
_entity_poly.pdbx_strand_id
1 'polypeptide(L)'
;MKIGFIGLGIMGRPMAKNLLKAGYDVTVDSHSPAAAAELEACGAKVADQPTIGSTCDLVLTMLPNAPQVKQVMLGANGVAAHMQLGSTFIDMTSLNPIASKEIAAELAARGIQMLDAPVSGGEPKAIDGTLSFMVGGEEE
;
A
#
# COMPACT_ATOMS: atom_id res chain seq x y z
N MET A 1 12.28 6.91 6.59
CA MET A 1 10.86 6.53 6.48
C MET A 1 10.77 5.07 6.10
N LYS A 2 9.98 4.32 6.83
CA LYS A 2 9.72 2.90 6.53
C LYS A 2 8.41 2.78 5.78
N ILE A 3 8.43 2.14 4.63
CA ILE A 3 7.28 2.00 3.75
C ILE A 3 6.87 0.53 3.70
N GLY A 4 5.60 0.26 3.98
CA GLY A 4 4.99 -1.04 3.76
C GLY A 4 4.28 -1.06 2.40
N PHE A 5 4.49 -2.09 1.61
CA PHE A 5 3.86 -2.23 0.30
C PHE A 5 3.15 -3.58 0.21
N ILE A 6 1.85 -3.54 0.03
CA ILE A 6 1.01 -4.72 -0.03
C ILE A 6 0.37 -4.84 -1.40
N GLY A 7 0.55 -5.98 -2.04
CA GLY A 7 0.03 -6.24 -3.38
C GLY A 7 1.11 -6.17 -4.44
N LEU A 8 1.74 -7.30 -4.73
CA LEU A 8 2.83 -7.42 -5.69
C LEU A 8 2.38 -8.08 -6.99
N GLY A 9 1.28 -7.58 -7.56
CA GLY A 9 0.83 -7.98 -8.87
C GLY A 9 1.59 -7.28 -9.99
N ILE A 10 0.99 -7.25 -11.18
CA ILE A 10 1.60 -6.65 -12.38
C ILE A 10 2.00 -5.19 -12.15
N MET A 11 1.15 -4.43 -11.45
CA MET A 11 1.40 -3.01 -11.17
C MET A 11 2.25 -2.80 -9.91
N GLY A 12 1.94 -3.52 -8.84
CA GLY A 12 2.58 -3.31 -7.55
C GLY A 12 4.05 -3.69 -7.54
N ARG A 13 4.41 -4.76 -8.21
CA ARG A 13 5.79 -5.26 -8.23
C ARG A 13 6.78 -4.23 -8.78
N PRO A 14 6.57 -3.66 -9.98
CA PRO A 14 7.48 -2.64 -10.49
C PRO A 14 7.44 -1.34 -9.68
N MET A 15 6.29 -0.98 -9.11
CA MET A 15 6.18 0.20 -8.25
C MET A 15 7.03 0.05 -6.99
N ALA A 16 6.97 -1.11 -6.33
CA ALA A 16 7.81 -1.39 -5.15
C ALA A 16 9.30 -1.38 -5.51
N LYS A 17 9.66 -1.93 -6.65
CA LYS A 17 11.06 -1.88 -7.14
C LYS A 17 11.54 -0.45 -7.34
N ASN A 18 10.70 0.43 -7.86
CA ASN A 18 11.05 1.83 -8.05
C ASN A 18 11.29 2.55 -6.72
N LEU A 19 10.52 2.23 -5.69
CA LEU A 19 10.76 2.76 -4.35
C LEU A 19 12.10 2.31 -3.78
N LEU A 20 12.46 1.05 -3.99
CA LEU A 20 13.76 0.53 -3.58
C LEU A 20 14.91 1.22 -4.31
N LYS A 21 14.76 1.45 -5.62
CA LYS A 21 15.77 2.17 -6.42
C LYS A 21 15.95 3.61 -5.93
N ALA A 22 14.88 4.23 -5.42
CA ALA A 22 14.95 5.58 -4.87
C ALA A 22 15.57 5.65 -3.47
N GLY A 23 15.91 4.51 -2.87
CA GLY A 23 16.61 4.45 -1.59
C GLY A 23 15.71 4.32 -0.38
N TYR A 24 14.41 4.07 -0.56
CA TYR A 24 13.48 3.90 0.57
C TYR A 24 13.63 2.51 1.21
N ASP A 25 13.35 2.45 2.50
CA ASP A 25 13.27 1.20 3.26
C ASP A 25 11.87 0.61 3.05
N VAL A 26 11.77 -0.45 2.24
CA VAL A 26 10.50 -1.04 1.83
C VAL A 26 10.34 -2.43 2.42
N THR A 27 9.20 -2.68 3.07
CA THR A 27 8.77 -3.99 3.56
C THR A 27 7.54 -4.41 2.77
N VAL A 28 7.55 -5.63 2.24
CA VAL A 28 6.48 -6.12 1.36
C VAL A 28 5.75 -7.30 1.96
N ASP A 29 4.47 -7.43 1.57
CA ASP A 29 3.65 -8.61 1.81
C ASP A 29 2.91 -8.96 0.52
N SER A 30 2.79 -10.26 0.23
CA SER A 30 2.10 -10.73 -0.97
C SER A 30 1.59 -12.15 -0.76
N HIS A 31 0.47 -12.46 -1.41
CA HIS A 31 -0.01 -13.83 -1.50
C HIS A 31 0.89 -14.72 -2.37
N SER A 32 1.77 -14.13 -3.17
CA SER A 32 2.70 -14.86 -4.04
C SER A 32 4.07 -14.93 -3.40
N PRO A 33 4.52 -16.11 -2.92
CA PRO A 33 5.87 -16.27 -2.39
C PRO A 33 6.95 -15.92 -3.42
N ALA A 34 6.71 -16.21 -4.70
CA ALA A 34 7.65 -15.87 -5.78
C ALA A 34 7.83 -14.37 -5.93
N ALA A 35 6.74 -13.61 -5.87
CA ALA A 35 6.80 -12.15 -5.96
C ALA A 35 7.52 -11.55 -4.75
N ALA A 36 7.24 -12.05 -3.55
CA ALA A 36 7.92 -11.60 -2.34
C ALA A 36 9.43 -11.89 -2.42
N ALA A 37 9.83 -13.07 -2.87
CA ALA A 37 11.23 -13.44 -3.03
C ALA A 37 11.94 -12.54 -4.06
N GLU A 38 11.27 -12.19 -5.14
CA GLU A 38 11.81 -11.26 -6.16
C GLU A 38 12.11 -9.89 -5.56
N LEU A 39 11.21 -9.36 -4.76
CA LEU A 39 11.40 -8.07 -4.10
C LEU A 39 12.48 -8.15 -3.01
N GLU A 40 12.55 -9.25 -2.28
CA GLU A 40 13.61 -9.48 -1.30
C GLU A 40 14.98 -9.46 -1.96
N ALA A 41 15.12 -10.08 -3.13
CA ALA A 41 16.34 -10.04 -3.92
C ALA A 41 16.72 -8.63 -4.38
N CYS A 42 15.73 -7.73 -4.46
CA CYS A 42 15.96 -6.32 -4.80
C CYS A 42 16.24 -5.44 -3.58
N GLY A 43 16.27 -6.01 -2.38
CA GLY A 43 16.58 -5.29 -1.15
C GLY A 43 15.38 -5.03 -0.23
N ALA A 44 14.19 -5.50 -0.58
CA ALA A 44 13.02 -5.36 0.28
C ALA A 44 13.08 -6.33 1.46
N LYS A 45 12.43 -5.95 2.56
CA LYS A 45 12.14 -6.87 3.65
C LYS A 45 10.79 -7.52 3.39
N VAL A 46 10.60 -8.73 3.87
CA VAL A 46 9.31 -9.45 3.78
C VAL A 46 8.77 -9.64 5.20
N ALA A 47 7.52 -9.25 5.41
CA ALA A 47 6.87 -9.38 6.72
C ALA A 47 5.37 -9.60 6.55
N ASP A 48 4.70 -10.03 7.61
CA ASP A 48 3.25 -10.16 7.62
C ASP A 48 2.56 -8.79 7.82
N GLN A 49 1.24 -8.77 7.65
CA GLN A 49 0.46 -7.54 7.76
C GLN A 49 0.54 -6.89 9.15
N PRO A 50 0.43 -7.62 10.26
CA PRO A 50 0.61 -7.01 11.58
C PRO A 50 1.97 -6.35 11.76
N THR A 51 3.04 -6.98 11.29
CA THR A 51 4.39 -6.42 11.38
C THR A 51 4.53 -5.15 10.54
N ILE A 52 3.99 -5.15 9.32
CA ILE A 52 3.97 -3.95 8.47
C ILE A 52 3.23 -2.82 9.18
N GLY A 53 2.07 -3.09 9.76
CA GLY A 53 1.31 -2.08 10.49
C GLY A 53 2.10 -1.47 11.65
N SER A 54 2.78 -2.30 12.43
CA SER A 54 3.47 -1.85 13.63
C SER A 54 4.82 -1.17 13.36
N THR A 55 5.44 -1.42 12.22
CA THR A 55 6.81 -0.94 11.94
C THR A 55 6.91 0.12 10.86
N CYS A 56 5.90 0.26 10.00
CA CYS A 56 5.97 1.19 8.87
C CYS A 56 5.26 2.50 9.16
N ASP A 57 5.84 3.60 8.69
CA ASP A 57 5.29 4.94 8.82
C ASP A 57 4.22 5.22 7.76
N LEU A 58 4.36 4.57 6.62
CA LEU A 58 3.51 4.71 5.45
C LEU A 58 3.20 3.34 4.90
N VAL A 59 1.93 3.07 4.66
CA VAL A 59 1.49 1.81 4.06
C VAL A 59 0.84 2.09 2.72
N LEU A 60 1.29 1.38 1.69
CA LEU A 60 0.77 1.48 0.33
C LEU A 60 0.11 0.16 -0.06
N THR A 61 -1.05 0.25 -0.71
CA THR A 61 -1.72 -0.92 -1.27
C THR A 61 -1.96 -0.76 -2.76
N MET A 62 -1.77 -1.85 -3.49
CA MET A 62 -2.11 -1.96 -4.91
C MET A 62 -2.76 -3.31 -5.13
N LEU A 63 -4.06 -3.39 -4.85
CA LEU A 63 -4.83 -4.63 -4.79
C LEU A 63 -5.90 -4.65 -5.90
N PRO A 64 -6.49 -5.83 -6.22
CA PRO A 64 -7.44 -5.93 -7.32
C PRO A 64 -8.77 -5.20 -7.10
N ASN A 65 -9.26 -5.10 -5.85
CA ASN A 65 -10.60 -4.58 -5.59
C ASN A 65 -10.80 -4.11 -4.16
N ALA A 66 -11.91 -3.42 -3.91
CA ALA A 66 -12.26 -2.88 -2.59
C ALA A 66 -12.39 -3.94 -1.49
N PRO A 67 -13.04 -5.10 -1.70
CA PRO A 67 -13.12 -6.11 -0.64
C PRO A 67 -11.76 -6.57 -0.15
N GLN A 68 -10.77 -6.71 -1.03
CA GLN A 68 -9.41 -7.08 -0.63
C GLN A 68 -8.73 -5.97 0.17
N VAL A 69 -8.90 -4.71 -0.23
CA VAL A 69 -8.37 -3.57 0.52
C VAL A 69 -8.99 -3.54 1.93
N LYS A 70 -10.29 -3.69 2.04
CA LYS A 70 -10.97 -3.73 3.34
C LYS A 70 -10.47 -4.87 4.21
N GLN A 71 -10.30 -6.06 3.66
CA GLN A 71 -9.80 -7.21 4.40
C GLN A 71 -8.37 -7.00 4.90
N VAL A 72 -7.50 -6.49 4.04
CA VAL A 72 -6.09 -6.23 4.38
C VAL A 72 -5.98 -5.14 5.45
N MET A 73 -6.71 -4.05 5.30
CA MET A 73 -6.59 -2.92 6.22
C MET A 73 -7.46 -3.07 7.47
N LEU A 74 -8.70 -3.50 7.32
CA LEU A 74 -9.70 -3.48 8.39
C LEU A 74 -10.03 -4.85 8.97
N GLY A 75 -9.44 -5.92 8.47
CA GLY A 75 -9.64 -7.28 9.01
C GLY A 75 -9.11 -7.41 10.44
N ALA A 76 -9.50 -8.49 11.12
CA ALA A 76 -9.17 -8.71 12.54
C ALA A 76 -7.66 -8.68 12.83
N ASN A 77 -6.85 -9.24 11.93
CA ASN A 77 -5.39 -9.16 11.98
C ASN A 77 -4.84 -8.34 10.82
N GLY A 78 -5.59 -7.33 10.39
CA GLY A 78 -5.20 -6.47 9.32
C GLY A 78 -4.16 -5.43 9.74
N VAL A 79 -3.71 -4.67 8.75
CA VAL A 79 -2.66 -3.68 8.95
C VAL A 79 -3.09 -2.58 9.93
N ALA A 80 -4.31 -2.08 9.80
CA ALA A 80 -4.78 -0.94 10.59
C ALA A 80 -4.87 -1.25 12.09
N ALA A 81 -5.13 -2.51 12.46
CA ALA A 81 -5.19 -2.90 13.86
C ALA A 81 -3.83 -2.72 14.58
N HIS A 82 -2.75 -2.65 13.84
CA HIS A 82 -1.40 -2.54 14.35
C HIS A 82 -0.69 -1.23 13.99
N MET A 83 -1.32 -0.37 13.18
CA MET A 83 -0.74 0.91 12.79
C MET A 83 -0.70 1.89 13.96
N GLN A 84 0.35 2.68 14.00
CA GLN A 84 0.52 3.71 15.01
C GLN A 84 -0.31 4.95 14.66
N LEU A 85 -0.71 5.70 15.68
CA LEU A 85 -1.35 7.00 15.50
C LEU A 85 -0.44 7.90 14.67
N GLY A 86 -1.03 8.62 13.72
CA GLY A 86 -0.29 9.52 12.84
C GLY A 86 0.32 8.85 11.63
N SER A 87 0.22 7.52 11.49
CA SER A 87 0.63 6.82 10.27
C SER A 87 -0.30 7.16 9.12
N THR A 88 0.22 7.02 7.90
CA THR A 88 -0.54 7.31 6.68
C THR A 88 -0.72 6.05 5.85
N PHE A 89 -1.93 5.86 5.33
CA PHE A 89 -2.26 4.82 4.37
C PHE A 89 -2.57 5.46 3.03
N ILE A 90 -1.94 4.97 1.97
CA ILE A 90 -2.21 5.40 0.59
C ILE A 90 -2.70 4.19 -0.20
N ASP A 91 -3.93 4.26 -0.68
CA ASP A 91 -4.49 3.22 -1.53
C ASP A 91 -4.38 3.63 -2.99
N MET A 92 -3.64 2.86 -3.75
CA MET A 92 -3.46 3.07 -5.19
C MET A 92 -4.37 2.16 -6.02
N THR A 93 -5.22 1.39 -5.36
CA THR A 93 -6.23 0.56 -6.00
C THR A 93 -7.34 1.44 -6.58
N SER A 94 -7.90 1.05 -7.73
CA SER A 94 -9.07 1.75 -8.28
C SER A 94 -10.31 1.38 -7.48
N LEU A 95 -10.67 2.21 -6.51
CA LEU A 95 -11.87 2.05 -5.70
C LEU A 95 -12.97 2.99 -6.18
N ASN A 96 -14.25 2.59 -5.96
CA ASN A 96 -15.32 3.55 -6.09
C ASN A 96 -15.28 4.53 -4.90
N PRO A 97 -15.83 5.76 -5.07
CA PRO A 97 -15.75 6.78 -4.01
C PRO A 97 -16.42 6.38 -2.70
N ILE A 98 -17.48 5.57 -2.76
CA ILE A 98 -18.20 5.12 -1.55
C ILE A 98 -17.31 4.21 -0.72
N ALA A 99 -16.67 3.21 -1.35
CA ALA A 99 -15.77 2.29 -0.66
C ALA A 99 -14.57 3.02 -0.07
N SER A 100 -13.98 3.95 -0.81
CA SER A 100 -12.86 4.76 -0.35
C SER A 100 -13.23 5.57 0.89
N LYS A 101 -14.39 6.22 0.89
CA LYS A 101 -14.88 7.01 2.04
C LYS A 101 -15.16 6.16 3.26
N GLU A 102 -15.71 4.95 3.09
CA GLU A 102 -15.97 4.02 4.19
C GLU A 102 -14.66 3.62 4.87
N ILE A 103 -13.65 3.26 4.10
CA ILE A 103 -12.33 2.89 4.63
C ILE A 103 -11.69 4.09 5.34
N ALA A 104 -11.72 5.26 4.72
CA ALA A 104 -11.16 6.47 5.30
C ALA A 104 -11.80 6.84 6.65
N ALA A 105 -13.13 6.70 6.76
CA ALA A 105 -13.85 6.99 7.99
C ALA A 105 -13.43 6.03 9.12
N GLU A 106 -13.29 4.74 8.84
CA GLU A 106 -12.83 3.76 9.82
C GLU A 106 -11.40 4.02 10.26
N LEU A 107 -10.52 4.36 9.34
CA LEU A 107 -9.13 4.66 9.66
C LEU A 107 -9.02 5.96 10.46
N ALA A 108 -9.80 6.98 10.11
CA ALA A 108 -9.81 8.24 10.87
C ALA A 108 -10.22 8.03 12.33
N ALA A 109 -11.17 7.13 12.58
CA ALA A 109 -11.58 6.77 13.94
C ALA A 109 -10.43 6.10 14.73
N ARG A 110 -9.43 5.56 14.03
CA ARG A 110 -8.23 4.95 14.64
C ARG A 110 -7.02 5.90 14.63
N GLY A 111 -7.19 7.15 14.20
CA GLY A 111 -6.10 8.12 14.12
C GLY A 111 -5.16 7.91 12.95
N ILE A 112 -5.59 7.23 11.90
CA ILE A 112 -4.82 6.94 10.70
C ILE A 112 -5.35 7.78 9.55
N GLN A 113 -4.44 8.46 8.85
CA GLN A 113 -4.76 9.27 7.69
C GLN A 113 -4.79 8.41 6.43
N MET A 114 -5.74 8.65 5.54
CA MET A 114 -5.83 7.93 4.27
C MET A 114 -5.80 8.90 3.09
N LEU A 115 -5.04 8.54 2.07
CA LEU A 115 -5.09 9.15 0.74
C LEU A 115 -5.54 8.09 -0.27
N ASP A 116 -6.43 8.49 -1.16
CA ASP A 116 -6.84 7.67 -2.29
C ASP A 116 -6.10 8.19 -3.52
N ALA A 117 -5.24 7.35 -4.09
CA ALA A 117 -4.34 7.76 -5.16
C ALA A 117 -4.33 6.73 -6.31
N PRO A 118 -5.48 6.53 -6.99
CA PRO A 118 -5.51 5.60 -8.12
C PRO A 118 -4.50 6.01 -9.18
N VAL A 119 -3.93 4.99 -9.83
CA VAL A 119 -2.87 5.20 -10.82
C VAL A 119 -3.39 4.95 -12.23
N SER A 120 -2.77 5.61 -13.20
CA SER A 120 -3.07 5.45 -14.62
C SER A 120 -1.76 5.33 -15.40
N GLY A 121 -1.74 4.45 -16.41
CA GLY A 121 -0.59 4.28 -17.29
C GLY A 121 -0.20 2.83 -17.55
N GLY A 122 -0.75 1.88 -16.80
CA GLY A 122 -0.50 0.45 -16.99
C GLY A 122 0.90 0.01 -16.61
N GLU A 123 1.20 -1.26 -16.86
CA GLU A 123 2.48 -1.89 -16.48
C GLU A 123 3.71 -1.17 -17.04
N PRO A 124 3.77 -0.77 -18.32
CA PRO A 124 4.98 -0.10 -18.85
C PRO A 124 5.33 1.16 -18.07
N LYS A 125 4.35 1.98 -17.72
CA LYS A 125 4.60 3.19 -16.95
C LYS A 125 4.90 2.91 -15.48
N ALA A 126 4.39 1.81 -14.93
CA ALA A 126 4.78 1.37 -13.59
C ALA A 126 6.26 0.98 -13.56
N ILE A 127 6.75 0.30 -14.57
CA ILE A 127 8.17 -0.07 -14.71
C ILE A 127 9.04 1.17 -14.86
N ASP A 128 8.63 2.11 -15.69
CA ASP A 128 9.38 3.34 -15.95
C ASP A 128 9.34 4.35 -14.80
N GLY A 129 8.41 4.20 -13.89
CA GLY A 129 8.18 5.17 -12.83
C GLY A 129 7.47 6.44 -13.31
N THR A 130 6.69 6.34 -14.40
CA THR A 130 6.00 7.49 -15.04
C THR A 130 4.49 7.43 -14.90
N LEU A 131 3.97 6.64 -13.96
CA LEU A 131 2.54 6.56 -13.68
C LEU A 131 1.96 7.93 -13.33
N SER A 132 0.71 8.16 -13.76
CA SER A 132 -0.07 9.30 -13.31
C SER A 132 -0.88 8.93 -12.08
N PHE A 133 -0.89 9.81 -11.08
CA PHE A 133 -1.64 9.63 -9.85
C PHE A 133 -2.72 10.70 -9.73
N MET A 134 -3.93 10.28 -9.35
CA MET A 134 -5.03 11.19 -9.04
C MET A 134 -5.30 11.10 -7.54
N VAL A 135 -4.77 12.05 -6.78
CA VAL A 135 -4.79 11.97 -5.32
C VAL A 135 -6.03 12.66 -4.75
N GLY A 136 -6.77 11.93 -3.91
CA GLY A 136 -7.89 12.45 -3.14
C GLY A 136 -7.68 12.22 -1.66
N GLY A 137 -8.14 13.15 -0.83
CA GLY A 137 -7.98 13.08 0.61
C GLY A 137 -8.02 14.48 1.23
N GLU A 138 -7.68 14.57 2.50
CA GLU A 138 -7.57 15.85 3.17
C GLU A 138 -6.20 16.48 2.87
N GLU A 139 -6.22 17.77 2.62
CA GLU A 139 -5.01 18.56 2.39
C GLU A 139 -4.39 18.94 3.73
N GLU A 140 -3.09 18.71 3.89
CA GLU A 140 -2.33 19.12 5.05
C GLU A 140 -1.06 19.84 4.65
#